data_8a34a642a08e5d29132b9da90cf01b5a
#
_entry.id   8a34a642a08e5d29132b9da90cf01b5a
#
_cell.length_a   1.000
_cell.length_b   1.000
_cell.length_c   1.000
_cell.angle_alpha   90.00
_cell.angle_beta   90.00
_cell.angle_gamma   90.00
#
_symmetry.space_group_name_H-M   'P 1'
#
loop_
_entity.id
_entity.type
_entity.pdbx_description
1 polymer ?
#
loop_
_entity_poly.entity_id
_entity_poly.type
_entity_poly.pdbx_seq_one_letter_code
_entity_poly.pdbx_strand_id
1 'polypeptide(L)'
;MFTNIFFNILAAVVFLFIFWKKLKEDYIPNQIFSAAFSAILGVLLANILIFNFFPSWWFWASLIGFCAGLTISIYRFKLRFFEVLDSSVIAALPWLLIIFLVNSVAFASTSSLVASVFILLLISIYLFSDAHYRKFTWYKSGRIGFSGLTVVGLFFLTRSLVALAFDNVLSFVGKTEIYFSTTLAIVSFFAIYSLSKKEI
;
A
#
# COMPACT_ATOMS: atom_id res chain seq x y z
N MET A 1 25.86 0.79 -0.03
CA MET A 1 25.22 -0.51 -0.35
C MET A 1 24.64 -1.18 0.91
N PHE A 2 25.42 -1.42 1.97
CA PHE A 2 24.96 -2.06 3.21
C PHE A 2 23.80 -1.33 3.91
N THR A 3 23.84 -0.01 3.96
CA THR A 3 22.79 0.82 4.58
C THR A 3 21.40 0.57 3.94
N ASN A 4 21.34 0.49 2.61
CA ASN A 4 20.08 0.26 1.91
C ASN A 4 19.52 -1.14 2.19
N ILE A 5 20.39 -2.16 2.28
CA ILE A 5 19.97 -3.54 2.60
C ILE A 5 19.41 -3.60 4.02
N PHE A 6 20.10 -3.00 4.99
CA PHE A 6 19.65 -2.96 6.38
C PHE A 6 18.26 -2.32 6.52
N PHE A 7 18.03 -1.15 5.92
CA PHE A 7 16.74 -0.48 6.01
C PHE A 7 15.63 -1.21 5.25
N ASN A 8 15.93 -1.91 4.16
CA ASN A 8 14.94 -2.75 3.48
C ASN A 8 14.54 -3.96 4.35
N ILE A 9 15.49 -4.58 5.05
CA ILE A 9 15.19 -5.66 5.99
C ILE A 9 14.35 -5.12 7.15
N LEU A 10 14.72 -3.98 7.72
CA LEU A 10 13.96 -3.34 8.79
C LEU A 10 12.53 -3.02 8.33
N ALA A 11 12.36 -2.48 7.14
CA ALA A 11 11.05 -2.18 6.57
C ALA A 11 10.20 -3.46 6.38
N ALA A 12 10.81 -4.54 5.92
CA ALA A 12 10.14 -5.84 5.80
C ALA A 12 9.71 -6.41 7.16
N VAL A 13 10.57 -6.28 8.19
CA VAL A 13 10.23 -6.71 9.57
C VAL A 13 9.07 -5.88 10.13
N VAL A 14 9.08 -4.56 9.92
CA VAL A 14 7.99 -3.67 10.33
C VAL A 14 6.68 -4.04 9.62
N PHE A 15 6.75 -4.32 8.31
CA PHE A 15 5.60 -4.80 7.53
C PHE A 15 5.04 -6.10 8.13
N LEU A 16 5.88 -7.10 8.36
CA LEU A 16 5.49 -8.39 8.94
C LEU A 16 4.83 -8.22 10.30
N PHE A 17 5.40 -7.38 11.16
CA PHE A 17 4.88 -7.13 12.50
C PHE A 17 3.51 -6.48 12.48
N ILE A 18 3.31 -5.41 11.68
CA ILE A 18 2.04 -4.69 11.60
C ILE A 18 0.96 -5.56 10.95
N PHE A 19 1.30 -6.27 9.88
CA PHE A 19 0.40 -7.19 9.21
C PHE A 19 -0.08 -8.31 10.14
N TRP A 20 0.87 -8.92 10.87
CA TRP A 20 0.54 -9.91 11.90
C TRP A 20 -0.32 -9.32 13.02
N LYS A 21 0.06 -8.16 13.55
CA LYS A 21 -0.68 -7.50 14.65
C LYS A 21 -2.13 -7.22 14.29
N LYS A 22 -2.40 -6.84 13.03
CA LYS A 22 -3.75 -6.51 12.57
C LYS A 22 -4.61 -7.77 12.34
N LEU A 23 -4.02 -8.89 11.94
CA LEU A 23 -4.74 -10.12 11.58
C LEU A 23 -4.74 -11.21 12.66
N LYS A 24 -3.95 -11.07 13.72
CA LYS A 24 -3.74 -12.12 14.73
C LYS A 24 -5.01 -12.56 15.50
N GLU A 25 -6.06 -11.74 15.51
CA GLU A 25 -7.32 -12.04 16.18
C GLU A 25 -8.23 -12.94 15.32
N ASP A 26 -8.09 -12.88 13.98
CA ASP A 26 -8.97 -13.55 13.04
C ASP A 26 -8.32 -14.78 12.38
N TYR A 27 -6.98 -14.85 12.36
CA TYR A 27 -6.24 -15.89 11.62
C TYR A 27 -5.08 -16.48 12.41
N ILE A 28 -4.75 -17.74 12.10
CA ILE A 28 -3.61 -18.43 12.71
C ILE A 28 -2.27 -17.87 12.17
N PRO A 29 -1.22 -17.81 13.00
CA PRO A 29 0.07 -17.22 12.62
C PRO A 29 0.64 -17.75 11.31
N ASN A 30 0.52 -19.06 11.04
CA ASN A 30 1.03 -19.66 9.82
C ASN A 30 0.39 -19.07 8.55
N GLN A 31 -0.93 -18.82 8.56
CA GLN A 31 -1.63 -18.19 7.42
C GLN A 31 -1.19 -16.75 7.23
N ILE A 32 -1.05 -15.99 8.33
CA ILE A 32 -0.65 -14.58 8.30
C ILE A 32 0.77 -14.43 7.72
N PHE A 33 1.72 -15.18 8.28
CA PHE A 33 3.11 -15.09 7.82
C PHE A 33 3.28 -15.62 6.40
N SER A 34 2.58 -16.70 6.02
CA SER A 34 2.61 -17.18 4.64
C SER A 34 2.07 -16.16 3.66
N ALA A 35 0.99 -15.44 4.01
CA ALA A 35 0.44 -14.37 3.18
C ALA A 35 1.40 -13.19 3.06
N ALA A 36 1.99 -12.76 4.17
CA ALA A 36 2.96 -11.67 4.19
C ALA A 36 4.23 -12.01 3.39
N PHE A 37 4.78 -13.21 3.55
CA PHE A 37 5.93 -13.67 2.76
C PHE A 37 5.61 -13.80 1.27
N SER A 38 4.42 -14.28 0.91
CA SER A 38 3.96 -14.32 -0.49
C SER A 38 3.91 -12.92 -1.09
N ALA A 39 3.43 -11.92 -0.35
CA ALA A 39 3.40 -10.53 -0.81
C ALA A 39 4.81 -9.97 -1.02
N ILE A 40 5.72 -10.17 -0.06
CA ILE A 40 7.12 -9.75 -0.17
C ILE A 40 7.81 -10.46 -1.34
N LEU A 41 7.63 -11.76 -1.47
CA LEU A 41 8.20 -12.55 -2.57
C LEU A 41 7.67 -12.07 -3.93
N GLY A 42 6.37 -11.76 -4.02
CA GLY A 42 5.76 -11.18 -5.22
C GLY A 42 6.42 -9.86 -5.63
N VAL A 43 6.67 -8.96 -4.67
CA VAL A 43 7.41 -7.72 -4.91
C VAL A 43 8.82 -7.99 -5.41
N LEU A 44 9.55 -8.90 -4.78
CA LEU A 44 10.93 -9.23 -5.16
C LEU A 44 10.99 -9.81 -6.58
N LEU A 45 10.16 -10.80 -6.88
CA LEU A 45 10.13 -11.43 -8.21
C LEU A 45 9.75 -10.44 -9.30
N ALA A 46 8.73 -9.61 -9.07
CA ALA A 46 8.31 -8.60 -10.03
C ALA A 46 9.42 -7.58 -10.31
N ASN A 47 10.16 -7.14 -9.27
CA ASN A 47 11.27 -6.21 -9.45
C ASN A 47 12.46 -6.85 -10.20
N ILE A 48 12.81 -8.10 -9.90
CA ILE A 48 13.86 -8.82 -10.63
C ILE A 48 13.53 -8.92 -12.12
N LEU A 49 12.27 -9.24 -12.45
CA LEU A 49 11.82 -9.36 -13.84
C LEU A 49 11.87 -8.01 -14.58
N ILE A 50 11.37 -6.95 -13.93
CA ILE A 50 11.23 -5.63 -14.57
C ILE A 50 12.55 -4.87 -14.64
N PHE A 51 13.47 -5.07 -13.68
CA PHE A 51 14.73 -4.32 -13.61
C PHE A 51 15.55 -4.41 -14.89
N ASN A 52 15.53 -5.56 -15.56
CA ASN A 52 16.29 -5.78 -16.79
C ASN A 52 15.63 -5.19 -18.05
N PHE A 53 14.31 -4.97 -18.05
CA PHE A 53 13.57 -4.54 -19.25
C PHE A 53 13.07 -3.10 -19.15
N PHE A 54 12.50 -2.72 -18.01
CA PHE A 54 11.84 -1.44 -17.81
C PHE A 54 12.09 -0.90 -16.39
N PRO A 55 13.30 -0.41 -16.08
CA PRO A 55 13.64 0.02 -14.72
C PRO A 55 12.77 1.17 -14.18
N SER A 56 12.19 2.01 -15.04
CA SER A 56 11.25 3.07 -14.63
C SER A 56 9.92 2.55 -14.09
N TRP A 57 9.55 1.29 -14.37
CA TRP A 57 8.30 0.67 -13.95
C TRP A 57 8.38 -0.02 -12.58
N TRP A 58 9.46 0.14 -11.85
CA TRP A 58 9.71 -0.55 -10.59
C TRP A 58 8.56 -0.42 -9.57
N PHE A 59 7.91 0.75 -9.49
CA PHE A 59 6.79 0.98 -8.58
C PHE A 59 5.56 0.13 -8.97
N TRP A 60 5.17 0.17 -10.24
CA TRP A 60 4.02 -0.60 -10.73
C TRP A 60 4.28 -2.10 -10.70
N ALA A 61 5.48 -2.52 -11.01
CA ALA A 61 5.90 -3.91 -10.87
C ALA A 61 5.80 -4.38 -9.41
N SER A 62 6.30 -3.58 -8.48
CA SER A 62 6.17 -3.86 -7.04
C SER A 62 4.72 -3.98 -6.61
N LEU A 63 3.86 -3.06 -7.05
CA LEU A 63 2.44 -3.08 -6.73
C LEU A 63 1.74 -4.31 -7.30
N ILE A 64 1.99 -4.65 -8.56
CA ILE A 64 1.42 -5.84 -9.21
C ILE A 64 1.91 -7.10 -8.51
N GLY A 65 3.20 -7.21 -8.23
CA GLY A 65 3.79 -8.35 -7.53
C GLY A 65 3.21 -8.51 -6.11
N PHE A 66 3.05 -7.40 -5.39
CA PHE A 66 2.42 -7.37 -4.08
C PHE A 66 0.97 -7.87 -4.12
N CYS A 67 0.18 -7.32 -5.04
CA CYS A 67 -1.22 -7.74 -5.22
C CYS A 67 -1.33 -9.21 -5.65
N ALA A 68 -0.46 -9.68 -6.54
CA ALA A 68 -0.44 -11.09 -6.97
C ALA A 68 -0.12 -12.03 -5.80
N GLY A 69 0.90 -11.72 -5.00
CA GLY A 69 1.27 -12.48 -3.82
C GLY A 69 0.16 -12.56 -2.77
N LEU A 70 -0.50 -11.43 -2.50
CA LEU A 70 -1.68 -11.40 -1.62
C LEU A 70 -2.84 -12.21 -2.18
N THR A 71 -3.13 -12.07 -3.48
CA THR A 71 -4.25 -12.77 -4.13
C THR A 71 -4.05 -14.28 -4.05
N ILE A 72 -2.85 -14.78 -4.35
CA ILE A 72 -2.52 -16.21 -4.20
C ILE A 72 -2.79 -16.69 -2.78
N SER A 73 -2.39 -15.91 -1.77
CA SER A 73 -2.59 -16.26 -0.37
C SER A 73 -4.05 -16.22 0.07
N ILE A 74 -4.81 -15.24 -0.41
CA ILE A 74 -6.26 -15.13 -0.16
C ILE A 74 -6.97 -16.39 -0.66
N TYR A 75 -6.69 -16.82 -1.89
CA TYR A 75 -7.29 -18.04 -2.45
C TYR A 75 -6.83 -19.32 -1.73
N ARG A 76 -5.54 -19.43 -1.43
CA ARG A 76 -4.96 -20.62 -0.79
C ARG A 76 -5.47 -20.83 0.64
N PHE A 77 -5.55 -19.75 1.41
CA PHE A 77 -5.91 -19.81 2.83
C PHE A 77 -7.34 -19.37 3.13
N LYS A 78 -8.15 -19.06 2.09
CA LYS A 78 -9.54 -18.58 2.19
C LYS A 78 -9.69 -17.38 3.12
N LEU A 79 -8.73 -16.42 3.03
CA LEU A 79 -8.76 -15.21 3.82
C LEU A 79 -9.82 -14.24 3.28
N ARG A 80 -10.34 -13.38 4.13
CA ARG A 80 -11.29 -12.35 3.72
C ARG A 80 -10.57 -11.20 3.01
N PHE A 81 -10.93 -10.94 1.77
CA PHE A 81 -10.26 -9.97 0.90
C PHE A 81 -10.08 -8.59 1.54
N PHE A 82 -11.15 -8.01 2.10
CA PHE A 82 -11.10 -6.66 2.66
C PHE A 82 -10.28 -6.56 3.95
N GLU A 83 -10.23 -7.60 4.76
CA GLU A 83 -9.41 -7.66 5.96
C GLU A 83 -7.91 -7.71 5.61
N VAL A 84 -7.56 -8.55 4.63
CA VAL A 84 -6.18 -8.65 4.13
C VAL A 84 -5.76 -7.36 3.43
N LEU A 85 -6.64 -6.76 2.63
CA LEU A 85 -6.37 -5.49 1.95
C LEU A 85 -6.12 -4.38 2.97
N ASP A 86 -7.02 -4.21 3.95
CA ASP A 86 -6.91 -3.19 4.99
C ASP A 86 -5.61 -3.34 5.78
N SER A 87 -5.31 -4.56 6.20
CA SER A 87 -4.08 -4.91 6.95
C SER A 87 -2.82 -4.71 6.11
N SER A 88 -2.87 -5.03 4.81
CA SER A 88 -1.73 -4.86 3.91
C SER A 88 -1.42 -3.39 3.65
N VAL A 89 -2.45 -2.55 3.54
CA VAL A 89 -2.26 -1.10 3.34
C VAL A 89 -1.57 -0.47 4.55
N ILE A 90 -2.10 -0.68 5.77
CA ILE A 90 -1.45 -0.11 6.96
C ILE A 90 -0.04 -0.65 7.20
N ALA A 91 0.23 -1.89 6.82
CA ALA A 91 1.57 -2.48 6.94
C ALA A 91 2.53 -1.95 5.87
N ALA A 92 2.06 -1.67 4.65
CA ALA A 92 2.86 -1.14 3.56
C ALA A 92 3.26 0.34 3.75
N LEU A 93 2.43 1.16 4.42
CA LEU A 93 2.73 2.57 4.63
C LEU A 93 4.05 2.82 5.39
N PRO A 94 4.32 2.20 6.54
CA PRO A 94 5.61 2.34 7.22
C PRO A 94 6.78 1.80 6.40
N TRP A 95 6.58 0.78 5.58
CA TRP A 95 7.61 0.32 4.64
C TRP A 95 7.98 1.43 3.66
N LEU A 96 6.99 2.04 3.01
CA LEU A 96 7.21 3.18 2.11
C LEU A 96 7.84 4.36 2.84
N LEU A 97 7.40 4.66 4.05
CA LEU A 97 7.97 5.72 4.88
C LEU A 97 9.48 5.53 5.10
N ILE A 98 9.89 4.34 5.50
CA ILE A 98 11.31 4.02 5.72
C ILE A 98 12.11 4.21 4.43
N ILE A 99 11.61 3.72 3.29
CA ILE A 99 12.29 3.87 2.00
C ILE A 99 12.46 5.35 1.65
N PHE A 100 11.41 6.17 1.76
CA PHE A 100 11.48 7.59 1.43
C PHE A 100 12.37 8.38 2.40
N LEU A 101 12.34 8.06 3.70
CA LEU A 101 13.24 8.68 4.69
C LEU A 101 14.71 8.37 4.39
N VAL A 102 15.02 7.12 4.14
CA VAL A 102 16.39 6.70 3.79
C VAL A 102 16.85 7.38 2.51
N ASN A 103 16.00 7.43 1.49
CA ASN A 103 16.33 8.09 0.24
C ASN A 103 16.52 9.61 0.41
N SER A 104 15.71 10.24 1.27
CA SER A 104 15.85 11.66 1.61
C SER A 104 17.19 11.98 2.25
N VAL A 105 17.62 11.15 3.21
CA VAL A 105 18.91 11.33 3.91
C VAL A 105 20.09 10.98 3.01
N ALA A 106 19.99 9.85 2.25
CA ALA A 106 21.11 9.38 1.43
C ALA A 106 21.43 10.29 0.24
N PHE A 107 20.42 10.94 -0.34
CA PHE A 107 20.55 11.75 -1.55
C PHE A 107 20.19 13.23 -1.35
N ALA A 108 19.98 13.67 -0.12
CA ALA A 108 19.51 15.03 0.23
C ALA A 108 18.29 15.47 -0.62
N SER A 109 17.39 14.52 -0.91
CA SER A 109 16.26 14.70 -1.82
C SER A 109 15.07 15.32 -1.08
N THR A 110 14.75 16.58 -1.39
CA THR A 110 13.58 17.28 -0.83
C THR A 110 12.26 16.61 -1.25
N SER A 111 12.17 16.07 -2.46
CA SER A 111 10.99 15.35 -2.94
C SER A 111 10.70 14.08 -2.12
N SER A 112 11.75 13.34 -1.74
CA SER A 112 11.62 12.18 -0.86
C SER A 112 11.19 12.55 0.55
N LEU A 113 11.66 13.70 1.05
CA LEU A 113 11.24 14.22 2.35
C LEU A 113 9.75 14.60 2.34
N VAL A 114 9.30 15.31 1.31
CA VAL A 114 7.87 15.65 1.13
C VAL A 114 7.03 14.39 1.05
N ALA A 115 7.48 13.38 0.29
CA ALA A 115 6.80 12.09 0.21
C ALA A 115 6.71 11.40 1.58
N SER A 116 7.76 11.48 2.41
CA SER A 116 7.75 10.92 3.77
C SER A 116 6.71 11.60 4.65
N VAL A 117 6.62 12.93 4.61
CA VAL A 117 5.61 13.70 5.36
C VAL A 117 4.20 13.31 4.89
N PHE A 118 4.01 13.17 3.58
CA PHE A 118 2.74 12.73 3.02
C PHE A 118 2.35 11.33 3.49
N ILE A 119 3.28 10.37 3.53
CA ILE A 119 3.00 9.02 4.06
C ILE A 119 2.64 9.06 5.55
N LEU A 120 3.30 9.90 6.36
CA LEU A 120 2.91 10.10 7.77
C LEU A 120 1.49 10.63 7.89
N LEU A 121 1.08 11.56 7.03
CA LEU A 121 -0.29 12.05 6.98
C LEU A 121 -1.27 10.94 6.61
N LEU A 122 -0.95 10.09 5.65
CA LEU A 122 -1.78 8.93 5.28
C LEU A 122 -1.90 7.92 6.43
N ILE A 123 -0.84 7.66 7.17
CA ILE A 123 -0.89 6.82 8.38
C ILE A 123 -1.86 7.43 9.41
N SER A 124 -1.78 8.75 9.62
CA SER A 124 -2.68 9.45 10.55
C SER A 124 -4.14 9.37 10.11
N ILE A 125 -4.41 9.56 8.81
CA ILE A 125 -5.75 9.41 8.22
C ILE A 125 -6.25 7.97 8.40
N TYR A 126 -5.38 6.97 8.17
CA TYR A 126 -5.75 5.57 8.38
C TYR A 126 -6.18 5.33 9.82
N LEU A 127 -5.35 5.70 10.80
CA LEU A 127 -5.63 5.49 12.21
C LEU A 127 -6.91 6.21 12.67
N PHE A 128 -7.11 7.44 12.21
CA PHE A 128 -8.33 8.19 12.48
C PHE A 128 -9.56 7.49 11.88
N SER A 129 -9.47 7.09 10.61
CA SER A 129 -10.55 6.40 9.91
C SER A 129 -10.88 5.05 10.55
N ASP A 130 -9.86 4.26 10.89
CA ASP A 130 -10.01 2.94 11.52
C ASP A 130 -10.71 3.03 12.90
N ALA A 131 -10.45 4.11 13.64
CA ALA A 131 -11.11 4.35 14.94
C ALA A 131 -12.55 4.85 14.82
N HIS A 132 -12.92 5.49 13.70
CA HIS A 132 -14.19 6.23 13.60
C HIS A 132 -15.13 5.77 12.50
N TYR A 133 -14.71 4.91 11.54
CA TYR A 133 -15.54 4.58 10.37
C TYR A 133 -16.90 3.98 10.71
N ARG A 134 -17.02 3.26 11.83
CA ARG A 134 -18.29 2.70 12.31
C ARG A 134 -19.27 3.78 12.81
N LYS A 135 -18.81 5.00 13.11
CA LYS A 135 -19.62 6.12 13.57
C LYS A 135 -20.13 6.98 12.42
N PHE A 136 -19.65 6.76 11.20
CA PHE A 136 -20.06 7.54 10.04
C PHE A 136 -21.48 7.19 9.61
N THR A 137 -22.39 8.17 9.66
CA THR A 137 -23.82 8.01 9.35
C THR A 137 -24.08 7.51 7.91
N TRP A 138 -23.18 7.83 6.98
CA TRP A 138 -23.29 7.42 5.58
C TRP A 138 -22.66 6.04 5.31
N TYR A 139 -21.80 5.52 6.19
CA TYR A 139 -21.17 4.20 6.06
C TYR A 139 -21.88 3.19 6.96
N LYS A 140 -23.15 2.91 6.66
CA LYS A 140 -24.02 2.07 7.49
C LYS A 140 -23.58 0.61 7.60
N SER A 141 -22.89 0.08 6.60
CA SER A 141 -22.48 -1.33 6.57
C SER A 141 -21.46 -1.71 7.65
N GLY A 142 -20.69 -0.75 8.17
CA GLY A 142 -19.66 -0.98 9.18
C GLY A 142 -18.57 -2.02 8.79
N ARG A 143 -18.50 -2.38 7.50
CA ARG A 143 -17.57 -3.43 7.02
C ARG A 143 -16.12 -2.98 7.07
N ILE A 144 -15.22 -3.91 7.38
CA ILE A 144 -13.78 -3.71 7.33
C ILE A 144 -13.35 -3.42 5.88
N GLY A 145 -12.32 -2.59 5.72
CA GLY A 145 -11.76 -2.19 4.42
C GLY A 145 -11.97 -0.71 4.09
N PHE A 146 -12.82 0.01 4.83
CA PHE A 146 -13.03 1.44 4.64
C PHE A 146 -11.72 2.24 4.74
N SER A 147 -10.96 2.02 5.80
CA SER A 147 -9.75 2.79 6.11
C SER A 147 -8.64 2.53 5.09
N GLY A 148 -8.42 1.27 4.74
CA GLY A 148 -7.45 0.89 3.72
C GLY A 148 -7.81 1.45 2.34
N LEU A 149 -9.05 1.30 1.89
CA LEU A 149 -9.50 1.83 0.60
C LEU A 149 -9.43 3.37 0.55
N THR A 150 -9.77 4.06 1.65
CA THR A 150 -9.66 5.53 1.73
C THR A 150 -8.22 5.97 1.52
N VAL A 151 -7.28 5.32 2.20
CA VAL A 151 -5.87 5.67 2.09
C VAL A 151 -5.31 5.33 0.71
N VAL A 152 -5.66 4.17 0.14
CA VAL A 152 -5.29 3.82 -1.24
C VAL A 152 -5.83 4.84 -2.23
N GLY A 153 -7.11 5.22 -2.11
CA GLY A 153 -7.73 6.23 -2.94
C GLY A 153 -7.02 7.59 -2.85
N LEU A 154 -6.73 8.06 -1.64
CA LEU A 154 -6.00 9.32 -1.41
C LEU A 154 -4.56 9.25 -1.92
N PHE A 155 -3.86 8.14 -1.70
CA PHE A 155 -2.50 7.94 -2.19
C PHE A 155 -2.43 8.06 -3.72
N PHE A 156 -3.28 7.34 -4.43
CA PHE A 156 -3.29 7.38 -5.90
C PHE A 156 -3.87 8.68 -6.46
N LEU A 157 -4.83 9.30 -5.79
CA LEU A 157 -5.33 10.62 -6.18
C LEU A 157 -4.22 11.68 -6.10
N THR A 158 -3.50 11.73 -4.98
CA THR A 158 -2.38 12.66 -4.81
C THR A 158 -1.28 12.37 -5.82
N ARG A 159 -0.97 11.12 -6.07
CA ARG A 159 0.02 10.69 -7.05
C ARG A 159 -0.35 11.14 -8.46
N SER A 160 -1.63 11.04 -8.84
CA SER A 160 -2.16 11.55 -10.11
C SER A 160 -2.05 13.07 -10.22
N LEU A 161 -2.40 13.82 -9.15
CA LEU A 161 -2.28 15.27 -9.11
C LEU A 161 -0.82 15.75 -9.21
N VAL A 162 0.10 15.06 -8.51
CA VAL A 162 1.53 15.37 -8.60
C VAL A 162 2.06 15.08 -10.00
N ALA A 163 1.61 14.01 -10.66
CA ALA A 163 2.00 13.68 -12.03
C ALA A 163 1.50 14.69 -13.08
N LEU A 164 0.45 15.45 -12.78
CA LEU A 164 0.01 16.57 -13.64
C LEU A 164 0.95 17.78 -13.59
N ALA A 165 1.58 18.00 -12.41
CA ALA A 165 2.43 19.17 -12.19
C ALA A 165 3.92 18.87 -12.40
N PHE A 166 4.36 17.62 -12.21
CA PHE A 166 5.77 17.21 -12.20
C PHE A 166 5.96 15.92 -13.00
N ASP A 167 6.55 16.03 -14.17
CA ASP A 167 6.82 14.86 -15.05
C ASP A 167 8.02 13.99 -14.56
N ASN A 168 8.90 14.53 -13.70
CA ASN A 168 10.20 13.94 -13.37
C ASN A 168 10.29 13.35 -11.96
N VAL A 169 9.22 12.79 -11.42
CA VAL A 169 9.30 12.08 -10.15
C VAL A 169 9.82 10.66 -10.39
N LEU A 170 10.80 10.25 -9.59
CA LEU A 170 11.56 8.99 -9.77
C LEU A 170 10.71 7.71 -9.88
N SER A 171 9.49 7.73 -9.36
CA SER A 171 8.56 6.60 -9.37
C SER A 171 7.46 6.71 -10.43
N PHE A 172 7.51 7.72 -11.31
CA PHE A 172 6.48 7.97 -12.30
C PHE A 172 6.88 7.43 -13.67
N VAL A 173 5.91 6.90 -14.39
CA VAL A 173 6.07 6.38 -15.76
C VAL A 173 5.56 7.43 -16.75
N GLY A 174 6.09 8.65 -16.65
CA GLY A 174 5.70 9.75 -17.51
C GLY A 174 4.18 10.05 -17.44
N LYS A 175 3.59 10.46 -18.55
CA LYS A 175 2.15 10.81 -18.62
C LYS A 175 1.19 9.64 -18.37
N THR A 176 1.63 8.41 -18.54
CA THR A 176 0.80 7.22 -18.28
C THR A 176 0.50 7.05 -16.79
N GLU A 177 1.33 7.64 -15.91
CA GLU A 177 1.12 7.66 -14.47
C GLU A 177 -0.24 8.25 -14.09
N ILE A 178 -0.66 9.34 -14.76
CA ILE A 178 -1.93 10.01 -14.50
C ILE A 178 -3.08 9.02 -14.70
N TYR A 179 -3.09 8.29 -15.81
CA TYR A 179 -4.17 7.35 -16.13
C TYR A 179 -4.26 6.20 -15.12
N PHE A 180 -3.12 5.56 -14.80
CA PHE A 180 -3.10 4.45 -13.86
C PHE A 180 -3.48 4.88 -12.45
N SER A 181 -2.90 5.98 -11.97
CA SER A 181 -3.17 6.49 -10.62
C SER A 181 -4.61 6.99 -10.49
N THR A 182 -5.14 7.73 -11.47
CA THR A 182 -6.54 8.17 -11.46
C THR A 182 -7.49 6.99 -11.46
N THR A 183 -7.24 5.97 -12.29
CA THR A 183 -8.09 4.78 -12.35
C THR A 183 -8.13 4.06 -11.00
N LEU A 184 -6.99 3.84 -10.37
CA LEU A 184 -6.95 3.20 -9.05
C LEU A 184 -7.62 4.04 -7.95
N ALA A 185 -7.47 5.37 -8.00
CA ALA A 185 -8.18 6.25 -7.08
C ALA A 185 -9.70 6.12 -7.23
N ILE A 186 -10.21 6.19 -8.47
CA ILE A 186 -11.65 6.04 -8.76
C ILE A 186 -12.17 4.67 -8.32
N VAL A 187 -11.45 3.59 -8.65
CA VAL A 187 -11.83 2.22 -8.25
C VAL A 187 -11.89 2.10 -6.73
N SER A 188 -10.94 2.69 -6.00
CA SER A 188 -10.91 2.65 -4.53
C SER A 188 -12.11 3.39 -3.93
N PHE A 189 -12.42 4.60 -4.40
CA PHE A 189 -13.58 5.35 -3.92
C PHE A 189 -14.91 4.71 -4.32
N PHE A 190 -14.98 4.12 -5.52
CA PHE A 190 -16.15 3.36 -5.94
C PHE A 190 -16.36 2.11 -5.08
N ALA A 191 -15.28 1.42 -4.70
CA ALA A 191 -15.35 0.28 -3.79
C ALA A 191 -15.89 0.70 -2.42
N ILE A 192 -15.47 1.85 -1.86
CA ILE A 192 -16.01 2.40 -0.62
C ILE A 192 -17.52 2.66 -0.75
N TYR A 193 -17.93 3.32 -1.84
CA TYR A 193 -19.34 3.58 -2.10
C TYR A 193 -20.16 2.30 -2.23
N SER A 194 -19.63 1.29 -2.91
CA SER A 194 -20.28 -0.02 -3.03
C SER A 194 -20.40 -0.72 -1.67
N LEU A 195 -19.36 -0.64 -0.82
CA LEU A 195 -19.40 -1.19 0.53
C LEU A 195 -20.41 -0.47 1.42
N SER A 196 -20.59 0.86 1.25
CA SER A 196 -21.52 1.64 2.06
C SER A 196 -22.99 1.26 1.81
N LYS A 197 -23.33 0.79 0.60
CA LYS A 197 -24.69 0.43 0.19
C LYS A 197 -25.09 -1.01 0.52
N LYS A 198 -24.15 -1.90 0.78
CA LYS A 198 -24.47 -3.29 1.13
C LYS A 198 -25.03 -3.35 2.54
N GLU A 199 -26.34 -3.41 2.67
CA GLU A 199 -27.00 -3.76 3.91
C GLU A 199 -26.59 -5.17 4.36
N ILE A 200 -26.43 -5.36 5.66
CA ILE A 200 -26.05 -6.62 6.29
C ILE A 200 -27.25 -7.56 6.26
#